data_c579cbb3a74c34bed8428cf7eaf14b0f
#
_entry.id   c579cbb3a74c34bed8428cf7eaf14b0f
#
_cell.length_a   1.000
_cell.length_b   1.000
_cell.length_c   1.000
_cell.angle_alpha   90.00
_cell.angle_beta   90.00
_cell.angle_gamma   90.00
#
_symmetry.space_group_name_H-M   'P 1'
#
loop_
_entity.id
_entity.type
_entity.pdbx_description
1 polymer ?
#
loop_
_entity_poly.entity_id
_entity_poly.type
_entity_poly.pdbx_seq_one_letter_code
_entity_poly.pdbx_strand_id
1 'polypeptide(L)'
;AKTLTAPAPDAEALRPLLTAAARSPDHGKLEPWRFVVLQGAALTRLAAAVQRHGARLGKDAETIAKASDAFANSPLCVAVIEVQKPSPKIPAIEQTYSAGAVCLALLNAALAAGWGANWLSGWASHDRGFVQDALGLGPEERVAGFIHIGTETSAPPERPRPDLDTIVTWRDA
;
A
#
# COMPACT_ATOMS: atom_id res chain seq x y z
N ALA A 1 -1.83 -7.12 -10.83
CA ALA A 1 -2.91 -6.88 -11.79
C ALA A 1 -2.98 -5.38 -12.10
N LYS A 2 -3.25 -5.00 -13.34
CA LYS A 2 -3.42 -3.58 -13.72
C LYS A 2 -4.85 -3.11 -13.50
N THR A 3 -5.81 -4.02 -13.61
CA THR A 3 -7.23 -3.73 -13.44
C THR A 3 -7.86 -4.74 -12.49
N LEU A 4 -8.52 -4.21 -11.49
CA LEU A 4 -9.23 -4.99 -10.49
C LEU A 4 -10.69 -4.53 -10.48
N THR A 5 -11.61 -5.48 -10.39
CA THR A 5 -13.05 -5.23 -10.34
C THR A 5 -13.68 -5.90 -9.11
N ALA A 6 -14.93 -5.60 -8.86
CA ALA A 6 -15.74 -6.39 -7.93
C ALA A 6 -15.93 -7.83 -8.48
N PRO A 7 -16.12 -8.82 -7.59
CA PRO A 7 -16.11 -8.68 -6.15
C PRO A 7 -14.71 -8.46 -5.57
N ALA A 8 -14.66 -7.91 -4.36
CA ALA A 8 -13.48 -7.84 -3.51
C ALA A 8 -13.78 -8.58 -2.19
N PRO A 9 -12.76 -8.96 -1.39
CA PRO A 9 -13.01 -9.59 -0.10
C PRO A 9 -13.86 -8.69 0.80
N ASP A 10 -14.86 -9.25 1.42
CA ASP A 10 -15.61 -8.62 2.50
C ASP A 10 -14.79 -8.60 3.80
N ALA A 11 -15.36 -8.09 4.88
CA ALA A 11 -14.65 -7.96 6.15
C ALA A 11 -14.21 -9.31 6.74
N GLU A 12 -14.98 -10.38 6.53
CA GLU A 12 -14.66 -11.72 7.01
C GLU A 12 -13.51 -12.32 6.22
N ALA A 13 -13.56 -12.26 4.89
CA ALA A 13 -12.50 -12.75 4.01
C ALA A 13 -11.21 -11.89 4.09
N LEU A 14 -11.32 -10.59 4.38
CA LEU A 14 -10.17 -9.69 4.51
C LEU A 14 -9.41 -9.91 5.82
N ARG A 15 -10.08 -10.25 6.91
CA ARG A 15 -9.45 -10.41 8.24
C ARG A 15 -8.28 -11.39 8.26
N PRO A 16 -8.35 -12.60 7.68
CA PRO A 16 -7.20 -13.51 7.61
C PRO A 16 -6.01 -12.92 6.86
N LEU A 17 -6.27 -12.14 5.79
CA LEU A 17 -5.21 -11.50 4.99
C LEU A 17 -4.47 -10.43 5.82
N LEU A 18 -5.21 -9.61 6.55
CA LEU A 18 -4.65 -8.62 7.48
C LEU A 18 -3.88 -9.30 8.62
N THR A 19 -4.39 -10.42 9.14
CA THR A 19 -3.72 -11.20 10.19
C THR A 19 -2.38 -11.75 9.69
N ALA A 20 -2.35 -12.30 8.48
CA ALA A 20 -1.11 -12.79 7.86
C ALA A 20 -0.11 -11.64 7.64
N ALA A 21 -0.57 -10.50 7.14
CA ALA A 21 0.27 -9.33 6.93
C ALA A 21 0.84 -8.77 8.23
N ALA A 22 0.01 -8.69 9.28
CA ALA A 22 0.42 -8.22 10.60
C ALA A 22 1.43 -9.14 11.30
N ARG A 23 1.70 -10.35 10.74
CA ARG A 23 2.73 -11.27 11.26
C ARG A 23 4.12 -10.96 10.72
N SER A 24 4.29 -9.89 9.96
CA SER A 24 5.61 -9.46 9.47
C SER A 24 6.60 -9.27 10.62
N PRO A 25 7.87 -9.66 10.44
CA PRO A 25 8.89 -9.44 11.45
C PRO A 25 9.09 -7.96 11.75
N ASP A 26 9.25 -7.62 13.02
CA ASP A 26 9.67 -6.31 13.45
C ASP A 26 10.61 -6.40 14.64
N HIS A 27 11.61 -5.52 14.70
CA HIS A 27 12.56 -5.48 15.78
C HIS A 27 11.90 -4.89 17.04
N GLY A 28 11.97 -5.64 18.13
CA GLY A 28 11.47 -5.21 19.45
C GLY A 28 9.96 -5.25 19.62
N LYS A 29 9.22 -5.84 18.71
CA LYS A 29 7.74 -5.94 18.75
C LYS A 29 7.08 -4.57 18.91
N LEU A 30 7.57 -3.59 18.14
CA LEU A 30 7.01 -2.24 18.13
C LEU A 30 5.70 -2.15 17.36
N GLU A 31 5.46 -3.11 16.43
CA GLU A 31 4.29 -3.14 15.54
C GLU A 31 4.08 -1.76 14.88
N PRO A 32 5.08 -1.27 14.11
CA PRO A 32 5.10 0.09 13.62
C PRO A 32 4.16 0.29 12.42
N TRP A 33 2.96 -0.27 12.46
CA TRP A 33 1.95 -0.17 11.40
C TRP A 33 0.53 -0.22 11.93
N ARG A 34 -0.37 0.26 11.09
CA ARG A 34 -1.82 0.03 11.16
C ARG A 34 -2.42 -0.01 9.77
N PHE A 35 -3.64 -0.48 9.67
CA PHE A 35 -4.37 -0.57 8.41
C PHE A 35 -5.53 0.42 8.38
N VAL A 36 -5.76 1.02 7.21
CA VAL A 36 -6.97 1.75 6.89
C VAL A 36 -7.64 1.06 5.70
N VAL A 37 -8.79 0.47 5.92
CA VAL A 37 -9.58 -0.21 4.87
C VAL A 37 -10.51 0.79 4.22
N LEU A 38 -10.41 0.93 2.90
CA LEU A 38 -11.12 1.90 2.07
C LEU A 38 -11.97 1.19 1.03
N GLN A 39 -13.27 1.46 1.01
CA GLN A 39 -14.20 0.91 0.04
C GLN A 39 -15.37 1.86 -0.21
N GLY A 40 -16.05 1.69 -1.35
CA GLY A 40 -17.24 2.46 -1.69
C GLY A 40 -17.02 3.98 -1.61
N ALA A 41 -17.88 4.68 -0.88
CA ALA A 41 -17.82 6.14 -0.75
C ALA A 41 -16.48 6.68 -0.21
N ALA A 42 -15.73 5.88 0.56
CA ALA A 42 -14.41 6.29 1.04
C ALA A 42 -13.40 6.41 -0.11
N LEU A 43 -13.43 5.48 -1.06
CA LEU A 43 -12.59 5.54 -2.26
C LEU A 43 -12.97 6.71 -3.18
N THR A 44 -14.27 6.98 -3.32
CA THR A 44 -14.75 8.15 -4.08
C THR A 44 -14.24 9.46 -3.46
N ARG A 45 -14.34 9.60 -2.13
CA ARG A 45 -13.80 10.78 -1.43
C ARG A 45 -12.28 10.91 -1.58
N LEU A 46 -11.57 9.78 -1.55
CA LEU A 46 -10.12 9.77 -1.71
C LEU A 46 -9.71 10.21 -3.12
N ALA A 47 -10.40 9.72 -4.15
CA ALA A 47 -10.19 10.14 -5.55
C ALA A 47 -10.42 11.66 -5.72
N ALA A 48 -11.49 12.20 -5.14
CA ALA A 48 -11.74 13.64 -5.15
C ALA A 48 -10.67 14.44 -4.40
N ALA A 49 -10.15 13.92 -3.28
CA ALA A 49 -9.03 14.55 -2.56
C ALA A 49 -7.76 14.56 -3.40
N VAL A 50 -7.45 13.48 -4.14
CA VAL A 50 -6.33 13.44 -5.09
C VAL A 50 -6.43 14.58 -6.11
N GLN A 51 -7.62 14.81 -6.68
CA GLN A 51 -7.82 15.89 -7.66
C GLN A 51 -7.53 17.27 -7.03
N ARG A 52 -8.10 17.55 -5.86
CA ARG A 52 -7.90 18.84 -5.17
C ARG A 52 -6.42 19.08 -4.82
N HIS A 53 -5.76 18.10 -4.22
CA HIS A 53 -4.37 18.22 -3.80
C HIS A 53 -3.41 18.24 -4.98
N GLY A 54 -3.67 17.46 -6.03
CA GLY A 54 -2.90 17.48 -7.27
C GLY A 54 -2.92 18.85 -7.95
N ALA A 55 -4.11 19.48 -8.05
CA ALA A 55 -4.25 20.83 -8.57
C ALA A 55 -3.50 21.86 -7.70
N ARG A 56 -3.62 21.77 -6.36
CA ARG A 56 -2.88 22.62 -5.42
C ARG A 56 -1.36 22.52 -5.60
N LEU A 57 -0.87 21.32 -5.92
CA LEU A 57 0.56 21.06 -6.14
C LEU A 57 1.03 21.38 -7.57
N GLY A 58 0.15 21.91 -8.43
CA GLY A 58 0.47 22.24 -9.82
C GLY A 58 0.82 21.03 -10.69
N LYS A 59 0.31 19.85 -10.37
CA LYS A 59 0.52 18.66 -11.19
C LYS A 59 -0.29 18.74 -12.47
N ASP A 60 0.23 18.13 -13.53
CA ASP A 60 -0.49 18.04 -14.81
C ASP A 60 -1.73 17.16 -14.70
N ALA A 61 -2.67 17.38 -15.63
CA ALA A 61 -3.96 16.71 -15.63
C ALA A 61 -3.86 15.19 -15.75
N GLU A 62 -2.91 14.68 -16.53
CA GLU A 62 -2.71 13.24 -16.73
C GLU A 62 -2.21 12.58 -15.43
N THR A 63 -1.25 13.18 -14.75
CA THR A 63 -0.74 12.73 -13.45
C THR A 63 -1.85 12.71 -12.39
N ILE A 64 -2.69 13.74 -12.36
CA ILE A 64 -3.83 13.81 -11.44
C ILE A 64 -4.86 12.73 -11.76
N ALA A 65 -5.26 12.60 -13.04
CA ALA A 65 -6.25 11.62 -13.47
C ALA A 65 -5.79 10.20 -13.13
N LYS A 66 -4.57 9.84 -13.48
CA LYS A 66 -4.01 8.52 -13.20
C LYS A 66 -4.02 8.17 -11.71
N ALA A 67 -3.66 9.11 -10.84
CA ALA A 67 -3.68 8.91 -9.40
C ALA A 67 -5.11 8.83 -8.83
N SER A 68 -6.03 9.65 -9.34
CA SER A 68 -7.45 9.64 -8.95
C SER A 68 -8.13 8.34 -9.37
N ASP A 69 -7.92 7.91 -10.61
CA ASP A 69 -8.53 6.70 -11.18
C ASP A 69 -8.11 5.43 -10.45
N ALA A 70 -6.89 5.40 -9.90
CA ALA A 70 -6.41 4.29 -9.10
C ALA A 70 -7.32 4.03 -7.89
N PHE A 71 -7.90 5.07 -7.29
CA PHE A 71 -8.85 4.93 -6.20
C PHE A 71 -10.29 4.81 -6.69
N ALA A 72 -10.70 5.65 -7.67
CA ALA A 72 -12.07 5.66 -8.17
C ALA A 72 -12.51 4.31 -8.74
N ASN A 73 -11.60 3.59 -9.40
CA ASN A 73 -11.86 2.31 -10.05
C ASN A 73 -11.50 1.10 -9.18
N SER A 74 -11.06 1.31 -7.95
CA SER A 74 -10.72 0.21 -7.04
C SER A 74 -11.95 -0.30 -6.29
N PRO A 75 -12.19 -1.62 -6.23
CA PRO A 75 -13.27 -2.16 -5.43
C PRO A 75 -12.94 -2.16 -3.92
N LEU A 76 -11.66 -2.29 -3.59
CA LEU A 76 -11.13 -2.27 -2.22
C LEU A 76 -9.68 -1.80 -2.23
N CYS A 77 -9.33 -0.95 -1.28
CA CYS A 77 -7.95 -0.54 -1.04
C CYS A 77 -7.64 -0.62 0.46
N VAL A 78 -6.52 -1.23 0.81
CA VAL A 78 -5.98 -1.19 2.18
C VAL A 78 -4.75 -0.29 2.16
N ALA A 79 -4.84 0.85 2.84
CA ALA A 79 -3.66 1.66 3.12
C ALA A 79 -2.90 1.06 4.31
N VAL A 80 -1.67 0.64 4.08
CA VAL A 80 -0.74 0.27 5.14
C VAL A 80 -0.07 1.55 5.61
N ILE A 81 -0.30 1.89 6.85
CA ILE A 81 0.23 3.10 7.48
C ILE A 81 1.40 2.70 8.37
N GLU A 82 2.56 3.25 8.08
CA GLU A 82 3.69 3.23 8.99
C GLU A 82 3.39 4.15 10.17
N VAL A 83 3.60 3.66 11.38
CA VAL A 83 3.42 4.39 12.64
C VAL A 83 4.71 4.33 13.41
N GLN A 84 5.55 5.34 13.28
CA GLN A 84 6.83 5.39 14.00
C GLN A 84 6.62 5.38 15.51
N LYS A 85 7.28 4.47 16.20
CA LYS A 85 7.26 4.35 17.65
C LYS A 85 8.56 4.87 18.24
N PRO A 86 8.52 5.70 19.28
CA PRO A 86 9.73 6.11 19.98
C PRO A 86 10.49 4.89 20.51
N SER A 87 11.77 4.79 20.17
CA SER A 87 12.63 3.73 20.69
C SER A 87 14.07 4.23 20.77
N PRO A 88 14.74 4.11 21.94
CA PRO A 88 16.14 4.47 22.06
C PRO A 88 17.10 3.41 21.47
N LYS A 89 16.57 2.22 21.17
CA LYS A 89 17.39 1.08 20.72
C LYS A 89 17.17 0.72 19.27
N ILE A 90 16.00 1.02 18.72
CA ILE A 90 15.60 0.55 17.39
C ILE A 90 15.54 1.74 16.45
N PRO A 91 16.40 1.77 15.42
CA PRO A 91 16.42 2.84 14.45
C PRO A 91 15.08 2.97 13.70
N ALA A 92 14.67 4.20 13.41
CA ALA A 92 13.45 4.49 12.67
C ALA A 92 13.38 3.76 11.32
N ILE A 93 14.52 3.61 10.64
CA ILE A 93 14.61 2.93 9.34
C ILE A 93 14.20 1.46 9.40
N GLU A 94 14.47 0.76 10.50
CA GLU A 94 14.05 -0.64 10.66
C GLU A 94 12.53 -0.75 10.77
N GLN A 95 11.87 0.23 11.40
CA GLN A 95 10.42 0.31 11.46
C GLN A 95 9.82 0.53 10.06
N THR A 96 10.46 1.37 9.25
CA THR A 96 10.09 1.60 7.85
C THR A 96 10.21 0.31 7.03
N TYR A 97 11.29 -0.45 7.19
CA TYR A 97 11.45 -1.73 6.48
C TYR A 97 10.37 -2.74 6.89
N SER A 98 10.03 -2.81 8.17
CA SER A 98 8.95 -3.66 8.67
C SER A 98 7.59 -3.28 8.08
N ALA A 99 7.26 -1.99 8.03
CA ALA A 99 6.03 -1.52 7.40
C ALA A 99 5.97 -1.84 5.89
N GLY A 100 7.11 -1.74 5.19
CA GLY A 100 7.23 -2.20 3.79
C GLY A 100 7.03 -3.70 3.65
N ALA A 101 7.55 -4.50 4.58
CA ALA A 101 7.33 -5.95 4.60
C ALA A 101 5.85 -6.31 4.81
N VAL A 102 5.11 -5.54 5.62
CA VAL A 102 3.65 -5.71 5.79
C VAL A 102 2.90 -5.48 4.48
N CYS A 103 3.32 -4.49 3.66
CA CYS A 103 2.73 -4.27 2.33
C CYS A 103 2.90 -5.50 1.43
N LEU A 104 4.11 -6.07 1.37
CA LEU A 104 4.39 -7.26 0.58
C LEU A 104 3.63 -8.48 1.12
N ALA A 105 3.59 -8.65 2.44
CA ALA A 105 2.88 -9.76 3.06
C ALA A 105 1.38 -9.72 2.77
N LEU A 106 0.75 -8.52 2.83
CA LEU A 106 -0.65 -8.36 2.47
C LEU A 106 -0.92 -8.65 0.99
N LEU A 107 -0.04 -8.15 0.10
CA LEU A 107 -0.11 -8.43 -1.33
C LEU A 107 -0.08 -9.94 -1.59
N ASN A 108 0.89 -10.64 -1.01
CA ASN A 108 1.06 -12.08 -1.18
C ASN A 108 -0.09 -12.88 -0.56
N ALA A 109 -0.59 -12.48 0.60
CA ALA A 109 -1.74 -13.13 1.22
C ALA A 109 -3.01 -13.01 0.35
N ALA A 110 -3.25 -11.84 -0.25
CA ALA A 110 -4.37 -11.65 -1.17
C ALA A 110 -4.24 -12.55 -2.40
N LEU A 111 -3.06 -12.59 -3.03
CA LEU A 111 -2.80 -13.45 -4.19
C LEU A 111 -2.93 -14.93 -3.84
N ALA A 112 -2.42 -15.37 -2.69
CA ALA A 112 -2.53 -16.76 -2.23
C ALA A 112 -3.97 -17.17 -1.94
N ALA A 113 -4.83 -16.22 -1.56
CA ALA A 113 -6.26 -16.45 -1.37
C ALA A 113 -7.08 -16.38 -2.67
N GLY A 114 -6.42 -16.23 -3.84
CA GLY A 114 -7.06 -16.20 -5.15
C GLY A 114 -7.60 -14.84 -5.58
N TRP A 115 -7.30 -13.76 -4.82
CA TRP A 115 -7.65 -12.40 -5.21
C TRP A 115 -6.60 -11.80 -6.14
N GLY A 116 -7.02 -10.93 -7.05
CA GLY A 116 -6.10 -10.02 -7.70
C GLY A 116 -5.64 -8.93 -6.73
N ALA A 117 -4.37 -8.57 -6.77
CA ALA A 117 -3.86 -7.49 -5.93
C ALA A 117 -2.71 -6.73 -6.60
N ASN A 118 -2.53 -5.47 -6.22
CA ASN A 118 -1.35 -4.70 -6.55
C ASN A 118 -0.98 -3.71 -5.42
N TRP A 119 0.31 -3.40 -5.34
CA TRP A 119 0.84 -2.39 -4.45
C TRP A 119 1.14 -1.13 -5.24
N LEU A 120 0.46 -0.06 -4.92
CA LEU A 120 0.68 1.25 -5.53
C LEU A 120 1.22 2.24 -4.51
N SER A 121 2.04 3.15 -5.01
CA SER A 121 2.47 4.36 -4.34
C SER A 121 2.62 5.47 -5.38
N GLY A 122 2.83 6.68 -4.94
CA GLY A 122 3.02 7.81 -5.82
C GLY A 122 3.05 9.11 -5.02
N TRP A 123 2.94 10.24 -5.68
CA TRP A 123 2.99 11.54 -5.02
C TRP A 123 1.96 11.68 -3.88
N ALA A 124 0.76 11.12 -4.05
CA ALA A 124 -0.29 11.17 -3.03
C ALA A 124 0.11 10.44 -1.73
N SER A 125 0.91 9.37 -1.82
CA SER A 125 1.42 8.66 -0.64
C SER A 125 2.36 9.53 0.22
N HIS A 126 2.99 10.53 -0.40
CA HIS A 126 4.07 11.33 0.20
C HIS A 126 3.67 12.79 0.45
N ASP A 127 2.57 13.28 -0.13
CA ASP A 127 2.09 14.64 0.13
C ASP A 127 1.46 14.72 1.52
N ARG A 128 2.09 15.45 2.41
CA ARG A 128 1.66 15.57 3.80
C ARG A 128 0.24 16.14 3.91
N GLY A 129 -0.10 17.12 3.08
CA GLY A 129 -1.43 17.71 3.06
C GLY A 129 -2.50 16.71 2.67
N PHE A 130 -2.25 15.90 1.64
CA PHE A 130 -3.18 14.85 1.22
C PHE A 130 -3.39 13.80 2.28
N VAL A 131 -2.32 13.22 2.84
CA VAL A 131 -2.47 12.12 3.80
C VAL A 131 -3.11 12.58 5.11
N GLN A 132 -2.89 13.83 5.50
CA GLN A 132 -3.54 14.44 6.65
C GLN A 132 -5.03 14.70 6.41
N ASP A 133 -5.37 15.33 5.30
CA ASP A 133 -6.76 15.69 4.94
C ASP A 133 -7.62 14.47 4.61
N ALA A 134 -7.08 13.57 3.79
CA ALA A 134 -7.86 12.46 3.22
C ALA A 134 -7.86 11.19 4.07
N LEU A 135 -6.80 10.95 4.85
CA LEU A 135 -6.63 9.74 5.67
C LEU A 135 -6.54 10.03 7.18
N GLY A 136 -6.49 11.29 7.58
CA GLY A 136 -6.40 11.70 8.98
C GLY A 136 -5.08 11.29 9.66
N LEU A 137 -3.96 11.21 8.89
CA LEU A 137 -2.70 10.74 9.45
C LEU A 137 -2.06 11.77 10.40
N GLY A 138 -1.59 11.29 11.53
CA GLY A 138 -0.81 12.06 12.50
C GLY A 138 0.62 12.36 12.01
N PRO A 139 1.38 13.22 12.72
CA PRO A 139 2.74 13.65 12.31
C PRO A 139 3.72 12.50 12.17
N GLU A 140 3.60 11.46 12.99
CA GLU A 140 4.47 10.28 13.00
C GLU A 140 3.98 9.15 12.09
N GLU A 141 2.94 9.42 11.28
CA GLU A 141 2.33 8.44 10.40
C GLU A 141 2.62 8.75 8.94
N ARG A 142 2.91 7.70 8.17
CA ARG A 142 3.16 7.77 6.73
C ARG A 142 2.48 6.61 6.01
N VAL A 143 2.11 6.81 4.76
CA VAL A 143 1.66 5.70 3.91
C VAL A 143 2.87 4.88 3.48
N ALA A 144 2.93 3.62 3.89
CA ALA A 144 3.90 2.64 3.39
C ALA A 144 3.49 2.12 2.01
N GLY A 145 2.19 1.94 1.79
CA GLY A 145 1.66 1.55 0.49
C GLY A 145 0.14 1.49 0.48
N PHE A 146 -0.42 1.59 -0.73
CA PHE A 146 -1.82 1.31 -1.01
C PHE A 146 -1.92 -0.06 -1.67
N ILE A 147 -2.55 -1.02 -1.01
CA ILE A 147 -2.76 -2.37 -1.53
C ILE A 147 -4.20 -2.46 -2.04
N HIS A 148 -4.33 -2.45 -3.35
CA HIS A 148 -5.61 -2.62 -4.02
C HIS A 148 -5.90 -4.10 -4.19
N ILE A 149 -7.12 -4.54 -3.85
CA ILE A 149 -7.53 -5.94 -3.86
C ILE A 149 -8.89 -6.06 -4.54
N GLY A 150 -9.05 -7.07 -5.37
CA GLY A 150 -10.30 -7.35 -6.08
C GLY A 150 -10.20 -8.55 -6.98
N THR A 151 -11.14 -8.68 -7.90
CA THR A 151 -11.12 -9.70 -8.93
C THR A 151 -10.27 -9.24 -10.10
N GLU A 152 -9.31 -10.08 -10.51
CA GLU A 152 -8.46 -9.82 -11.67
C GLU A 152 -9.24 -10.00 -12.97
N THR A 153 -9.16 -9.02 -13.87
CA THR A 153 -9.85 -9.06 -15.18
C THR A 153 -8.96 -9.60 -16.28
N SER A 154 -7.65 -9.54 -16.10
CA SER A 154 -6.66 -10.07 -17.04
C SER A 154 -5.37 -10.40 -16.29
N ALA A 155 -4.77 -11.54 -16.61
CA ALA A 155 -3.48 -11.91 -16.07
C ALA A 155 -2.42 -10.84 -16.44
N PRO A 156 -1.63 -10.35 -15.48
CA PRO A 156 -0.54 -9.44 -15.79
C PRO A 156 0.52 -10.18 -16.61
N PRO A 157 1.21 -9.49 -17.54
CA PRO A 157 2.34 -10.09 -18.21
C PRO A 157 3.43 -10.44 -17.21
N GLU A 158 4.12 -11.54 -17.45
CA GLU A 158 5.28 -11.91 -16.65
C GLU A 158 6.35 -10.81 -16.73
N ARG A 159 6.88 -10.41 -15.57
CA ARG A 159 7.96 -9.43 -15.50
C ARG A 159 9.31 -10.14 -15.58
N PRO A 160 10.24 -9.64 -16.40
CA PRO A 160 11.63 -10.10 -16.34
C PRO A 160 12.17 -9.98 -14.91
N ARG A 161 12.87 -11.01 -14.47
CA ARG A 161 13.61 -10.96 -13.21
C ARG A 161 14.95 -10.27 -13.43
N PRO A 162 15.49 -9.59 -12.42
CA PRO A 162 16.88 -9.15 -12.47
C PRO A 162 17.82 -10.33 -12.74
N ASP A 163 18.90 -10.06 -13.42
CA ASP A 163 19.96 -11.04 -13.58
C ASP A 163 20.63 -11.28 -12.22
N LEU A 164 20.52 -12.51 -11.72
CA LEU A 164 21.05 -12.88 -10.41
C LEU A 164 22.58 -12.75 -10.35
N ASP A 165 23.28 -12.97 -11.47
CA ASP A 165 24.73 -12.85 -11.52
C ASP A 165 25.22 -11.40 -11.29
N THR A 166 24.34 -10.42 -11.53
CA THR A 166 24.66 -9.00 -11.31
C THR A 166 24.33 -8.51 -9.92
N ILE A 167 23.41 -9.16 -9.19
CA ILE A 167 22.90 -8.70 -7.89
C ILE A 167 23.25 -9.61 -6.71
N VAL A 168 23.83 -10.80 -6.98
CA VAL A 168 24.26 -11.74 -5.95
C VAL A 168 25.78 -11.76 -5.89
N THR A 169 26.30 -11.56 -4.71
CA THR A 169 27.74 -11.75 -4.45
C THR A 169 27.91 -12.95 -3.53
N TRP A 170 28.58 -13.98 -4.02
CA TRP A 170 28.97 -15.13 -3.22
C TRP A 170 30.30 -14.85 -2.52
N ARG A 171 30.36 -15.14 -1.23
CA ARG A 171 31.60 -15.04 -0.44
C ARG A 171 31.71 -16.32 0.38
N ASP A 172 32.58 -17.18 -0.04
CA ASP A 172 33.10 -18.34 0.65
C ASP A 172 34.45 -17.93 1.24
N ALA A 173 34.44 -17.65 2.49
CA ALA A 173 35.53 -17.01 3.25
C ALA A 173 36.90 -17.57 3.04
#